data_15ee472c6cfbe703929b60f4d0da4536
#
_entry.id   15ee472c6cfbe703929b60f4d0da4536
#
_cell.length_a   1.000
_cell.length_b   1.000
_cell.length_c   1.000
_cell.angle_alpha   90.00
_cell.angle_beta   90.00
_cell.angle_gamma   90.00
#
_symmetry.space_group_name_H-M   'P 1'
#
loop_
_entity.id
_entity.type
_entity.pdbx_description
1 polymer ?
#
loop_
_entity_poly.entity_id
_entity_poly.type
_entity_poly.pdbx_seq_one_letter_code
_entity_poly.pdbx_strand_id
1 'polypeptide(L)'
;VKEKIIVILSTEFPLTVKELKGKIKQLFNQSVSYQSVHKELNQLIKEKVVVAKNKKFLLNVEWIRQVGLFSDLIVSNYTSQKKHSINKLLELKNDGDSLSFEFESYAQLDIYFLELLDYFNEFFEEDKQILMHYTHNWWPLVYPMKEKQVIRKLKSGFFCICGADSEIDKFCCNYEKKIGINVLQSKDKGLHWNVNVMGDLIFSFYGDDEINKEIHDFFKKFKDLKSLDLDQLTGLLEKKGLFRVVVLKDSIYARKVL
;
A
#
# COMPACT_ATOMS: atom_id res chain seq x y z
N VAL A 1 6.35 -10.42 -31.41
CA VAL A 1 6.45 -8.98 -31.75
C VAL A 1 5.64 -8.15 -30.78
N LYS A 2 4.42 -8.57 -30.44
CA LYS A 2 3.48 -7.88 -29.52
C LYS A 2 4.12 -7.48 -28.18
N GLU A 3 4.68 -8.44 -27.45
CA GLU A 3 5.33 -8.21 -26.16
C GLU A 3 6.50 -7.22 -26.26
N LYS A 4 7.32 -7.33 -27.32
CA LYS A 4 8.44 -6.42 -27.54
C LYS A 4 8.00 -4.99 -27.76
N ILE A 5 6.87 -4.76 -28.44
CA ILE A 5 6.26 -3.43 -28.62
C ILE A 5 5.86 -2.87 -27.25
N ILE A 6 5.23 -3.66 -26.38
CA ILE A 6 4.82 -3.24 -25.05
C ILE A 6 6.04 -2.86 -24.21
N VAL A 7 7.10 -3.71 -24.19
CA VAL A 7 8.35 -3.44 -23.47
C VAL A 7 9.02 -2.15 -23.95
N ILE A 8 9.09 -1.91 -25.28
CA ILE A 8 9.68 -0.67 -25.81
C ILE A 8 8.84 0.54 -25.37
N LEU A 9 7.51 0.46 -25.53
CA LEU A 9 6.62 1.55 -25.17
C LEU A 9 6.49 1.79 -23.66
N SER A 10 6.97 0.88 -22.82
CA SER A 10 7.03 1.10 -21.35
C SER A 10 8.17 2.03 -20.94
N THR A 11 9.22 2.13 -21.77
CA THR A 11 10.41 2.95 -21.47
C THR A 11 10.55 4.16 -22.37
N GLU A 12 10.11 4.05 -23.61
CA GLU A 12 10.23 5.11 -24.61
C GLU A 12 8.91 5.33 -25.35
N PHE A 13 8.33 6.50 -25.22
CA PHE A 13 7.05 6.86 -25.85
C PHE A 13 6.94 8.39 -26.04
N PRO A 14 6.18 8.87 -27.04
CA PRO A 14 5.46 8.13 -28.08
C PRO A 14 6.35 7.79 -29.27
N LEU A 15 6.19 6.61 -29.88
CA LEU A 15 6.99 6.15 -31.02
C LEU A 15 6.15 5.86 -32.27
N THR A 16 6.75 6.04 -33.44
CA THR A 16 6.18 5.64 -34.73
C THR A 16 6.44 4.15 -35.03
N VAL A 17 5.73 3.59 -36.03
CA VAL A 17 5.97 2.20 -36.50
C VAL A 17 7.42 1.99 -36.93
N LYS A 18 8.03 3.00 -37.61
CA LYS A 18 9.42 2.93 -38.09
C LYS A 18 10.42 2.85 -36.93
N GLU A 19 10.22 3.69 -35.90
CA GLU A 19 11.05 3.69 -34.68
C GLU A 19 10.92 2.39 -33.91
N LEU A 20 9.70 1.88 -33.71
CA LEU A 20 9.45 0.59 -33.06
C LEU A 20 10.14 -0.57 -33.79
N LYS A 21 10.05 -0.62 -35.12
CA LYS A 21 10.77 -1.62 -35.95
C LYS A 21 12.27 -1.56 -35.73
N GLY A 22 12.85 -0.33 -35.72
CA GLY A 22 14.27 -0.12 -35.48
C GLY A 22 14.71 -0.62 -34.09
N LYS A 23 13.94 -0.27 -33.06
CA LYS A 23 14.22 -0.68 -31.68
C LYS A 23 14.04 -2.18 -31.44
N ILE A 24 13.07 -2.83 -32.08
CA ILE A 24 12.94 -4.30 -32.03
C ILE A 24 14.23 -4.97 -32.56
N LYS A 25 14.77 -4.48 -33.68
CA LYS A 25 16.03 -5.00 -34.21
C LYS A 25 17.20 -4.74 -33.26
N GLN A 26 17.29 -3.53 -32.72
CA GLN A 26 18.37 -3.09 -31.85
C GLN A 26 18.39 -3.83 -30.52
N LEU A 27 17.23 -3.88 -29.80
CA LEU A 27 17.14 -4.39 -28.43
C LEU A 27 16.99 -5.91 -28.36
N PHE A 28 16.35 -6.51 -29.38
CA PHE A 28 16.03 -7.96 -29.36
C PHE A 28 16.71 -8.75 -30.46
N ASN A 29 17.59 -8.11 -31.25
CA ASN A 29 18.28 -8.71 -32.39
C ASN A 29 17.31 -9.45 -33.34
N GLN A 30 16.08 -8.95 -33.50
CA GLN A 30 15.05 -9.56 -34.34
C GLN A 30 14.67 -8.63 -35.49
N SER A 31 14.79 -9.15 -36.73
CA SER A 31 14.33 -8.44 -37.92
C SER A 31 12.85 -8.69 -38.13
N VAL A 32 12.05 -7.62 -38.19
CA VAL A 32 10.60 -7.67 -38.43
C VAL A 32 10.22 -6.75 -39.59
N SER A 33 9.16 -7.11 -40.32
CA SER A 33 8.64 -6.22 -41.38
C SER A 33 7.84 -5.06 -40.79
N TYR A 34 7.75 -3.95 -41.52
CA TYR A 34 6.87 -2.82 -41.15
C TYR A 34 5.42 -3.27 -41.01
N GLN A 35 4.95 -4.12 -41.93
CA GLN A 35 3.58 -4.65 -41.93
C GLN A 35 3.30 -5.49 -40.67
N SER A 36 4.27 -6.30 -40.24
CA SER A 36 4.14 -7.10 -39.00
C SER A 36 3.97 -6.20 -37.78
N VAL A 37 4.83 -5.18 -37.62
CA VAL A 37 4.71 -4.23 -36.49
C VAL A 37 3.38 -3.48 -36.53
N HIS A 38 2.96 -3.03 -37.73
CA HIS A 38 1.69 -2.33 -37.89
C HIS A 38 0.48 -3.20 -37.57
N LYS A 39 0.50 -4.48 -37.99
CA LYS A 39 -0.56 -5.46 -37.66
C LYS A 39 -0.68 -5.65 -36.15
N GLU A 40 0.44 -5.84 -35.44
CA GLU A 40 0.44 -6.02 -34.00
C GLU A 40 -0.03 -4.74 -33.27
N LEU A 41 0.36 -3.56 -33.71
CA LEU A 41 -0.13 -2.30 -33.15
C LEU A 41 -1.64 -2.16 -33.30
N ASN A 42 -2.20 -2.50 -34.45
CA ASN A 42 -3.66 -2.48 -34.67
C ASN A 42 -4.37 -3.46 -33.73
N GLN A 43 -3.78 -4.61 -33.48
CA GLN A 43 -4.31 -5.58 -32.52
C GLN A 43 -4.26 -5.02 -31.08
N LEU A 44 -3.13 -4.42 -30.66
CA LEU A 44 -2.98 -3.79 -29.36
C LEU A 44 -3.93 -2.59 -29.15
N ILE A 45 -4.24 -1.85 -30.22
CA ILE A 45 -5.26 -0.78 -30.17
C ILE A 45 -6.66 -1.38 -29.95
N LYS A 46 -6.99 -2.45 -30.67
CA LYS A 46 -8.27 -3.17 -30.52
C LYS A 46 -8.45 -3.71 -29.09
N GLU A 47 -7.37 -4.19 -28.48
CA GLU A 47 -7.29 -4.67 -27.10
C GLU A 47 -7.19 -3.54 -26.07
N LYS A 48 -7.20 -2.28 -26.49
CA LYS A 48 -7.06 -1.08 -25.65
C LYS A 48 -5.76 -1.01 -24.84
N VAL A 49 -4.73 -1.74 -25.26
CA VAL A 49 -3.39 -1.74 -24.67
C VAL A 49 -2.58 -0.53 -25.10
N VAL A 50 -2.74 -0.14 -26.37
CA VAL A 50 -2.04 0.99 -27.01
C VAL A 50 -3.05 2.00 -27.51
N VAL A 51 -2.70 3.27 -27.46
CA VAL A 51 -3.42 4.37 -28.11
C VAL A 51 -2.54 5.01 -29.16
N ALA A 52 -3.18 5.46 -30.25
CA ALA A 52 -2.52 6.18 -31.36
C ALA A 52 -2.85 7.67 -31.27
N LYS A 53 -1.83 8.54 -31.33
CA LYS A 53 -1.97 9.98 -31.39
C LYS A 53 -0.97 10.54 -32.42
N ASN A 54 -1.44 11.21 -33.45
CA ASN A 54 -0.58 11.83 -34.47
C ASN A 54 0.42 10.86 -35.14
N LYS A 55 -0.03 9.67 -35.53
CA LYS A 55 0.78 8.58 -36.10
C LYS A 55 1.89 8.04 -35.20
N LYS A 56 1.84 8.38 -33.92
CA LYS A 56 2.69 7.83 -32.84
C LYS A 56 1.86 6.99 -31.89
N PHE A 57 2.50 6.05 -31.23
CA PHE A 57 1.89 5.05 -30.36
C PHE A 57 2.45 5.16 -28.95
N LEU A 58 1.59 4.98 -27.97
CA LEU A 58 1.95 4.94 -26.55
C LEU A 58 1.03 3.94 -25.82
N LEU A 59 1.45 3.47 -24.66
CA LEU A 59 0.59 2.62 -23.85
C LEU A 59 -0.63 3.40 -23.33
N ASN A 60 -1.76 2.71 -23.26
CA ASN A 60 -2.97 3.25 -22.67
C ASN A 60 -2.83 3.30 -21.14
N VAL A 61 -2.92 4.48 -20.56
CA VAL A 61 -2.79 4.71 -19.11
C VAL A 61 -3.81 3.87 -18.30
N GLU A 62 -5.03 3.73 -18.83
CA GLU A 62 -6.04 2.92 -18.19
C GLU A 62 -5.67 1.42 -18.17
N TRP A 63 -5.11 0.92 -19.28
CA TRP A 63 -4.58 -0.44 -19.32
C TRP A 63 -3.40 -0.64 -18.33
N ILE A 64 -2.49 0.34 -18.22
CA ILE A 64 -1.38 0.30 -17.23
C ILE A 64 -1.95 0.17 -15.82
N ARG A 65 -2.98 0.95 -15.49
CA ARG A 65 -3.66 0.85 -14.18
C ARG A 65 -4.29 -0.52 -13.95
N GLN A 66 -4.96 -1.07 -14.96
CA GLN A 66 -5.56 -2.41 -14.87
C GLN A 66 -4.50 -3.50 -14.66
N VAL A 67 -3.35 -3.42 -15.33
CA VAL A 67 -2.22 -4.35 -15.12
C VAL A 67 -1.68 -4.23 -13.70
N GLY A 68 -1.55 -3.02 -13.17
CA GLY A 68 -1.16 -2.80 -11.77
C GLY A 68 -2.15 -3.45 -10.79
N LEU A 69 -3.44 -3.18 -10.95
CA LEU A 69 -4.49 -3.81 -10.13
C LEU A 69 -4.50 -5.35 -10.25
N PHE A 70 -4.29 -5.88 -11.44
CA PHE A 70 -4.18 -7.32 -11.66
C PHE A 70 -2.95 -7.93 -11.00
N SER A 71 -1.80 -7.24 -11.07
CA SER A 71 -0.58 -7.64 -10.36
C SER A 71 -0.80 -7.67 -8.85
N ASP A 72 -1.39 -6.62 -8.29
CA ASP A 72 -1.73 -6.52 -6.87
C ASP A 72 -2.69 -7.64 -6.44
N LEU A 73 -3.69 -7.96 -7.28
CA LEU A 73 -4.62 -9.05 -7.05
C LEU A 73 -3.92 -10.41 -7.06
N ILE A 74 -3.00 -10.65 -8.00
CA ILE A 74 -2.21 -11.88 -8.04
C ILE A 74 -1.34 -11.98 -6.80
N VAL A 75 -0.57 -10.95 -6.49
CA VAL A 75 0.29 -10.91 -5.29
C VAL A 75 -0.57 -11.17 -4.05
N SER A 76 -1.71 -10.49 -3.91
CA SER A 76 -2.67 -10.71 -2.82
C SER A 76 -3.16 -12.16 -2.78
N ASN A 77 -3.51 -12.78 -3.90
CA ASN A 77 -4.00 -14.16 -3.95
C ASN A 77 -2.91 -15.20 -3.68
N TYR A 78 -1.69 -15.00 -4.20
CA TYR A 78 -0.55 -15.91 -3.98
C TYR A 78 0.09 -15.76 -2.59
N THR A 79 0.04 -14.56 -2.03
CA THR A 79 0.45 -14.32 -0.63
C THR A 79 -0.68 -14.63 0.36
N SER A 80 -1.84 -15.08 -0.13
CA SER A 80 -3.11 -15.22 0.59
C SER A 80 -3.23 -16.41 1.56
N GLN A 81 -2.15 -16.94 2.07
CA GLN A 81 -2.20 -17.40 3.46
C GLN A 81 -2.83 -16.31 4.37
N LYS A 82 -2.83 -15.05 3.94
CA LYS A 82 -3.35 -13.86 4.61
C LYS A 82 -4.87 -13.66 4.49
N LYS A 83 -5.51 -13.98 3.32
CA LYS A 83 -6.99 -13.95 3.22
C LYS A 83 -7.66 -14.89 4.21
N HIS A 84 -7.05 -16.06 4.47
CA HIS A 84 -7.50 -16.94 5.53
C HIS A 84 -7.38 -16.29 6.92
N SER A 85 -6.37 -15.43 7.13
CA SER A 85 -6.17 -14.74 8.39
C SER A 85 -7.24 -13.68 8.67
N ILE A 86 -7.65 -12.89 7.66
CA ILE A 86 -8.73 -11.90 7.80
C ILE A 86 -10.06 -12.60 8.06
N ASN A 87 -10.37 -13.67 7.33
CA ASN A 87 -11.59 -14.45 7.56
C ASN A 87 -11.65 -15.06 8.98
N LYS A 88 -10.51 -15.38 9.59
CA LYS A 88 -10.47 -15.84 10.99
C LYS A 88 -10.97 -14.79 11.98
N LEU A 89 -10.90 -13.49 11.65
CA LEU A 89 -11.50 -12.46 12.50
C LEU A 89 -13.01 -12.63 12.66
N LEU A 90 -13.69 -13.24 11.70
CA LEU A 90 -15.11 -13.58 11.78
C LEU A 90 -15.40 -14.73 12.77
N GLU A 91 -14.39 -15.47 13.20
CA GLU A 91 -14.50 -16.51 14.20
C GLU A 91 -14.56 -15.94 15.63
N LEU A 92 -14.11 -14.68 15.82
CA LEU A 92 -14.21 -13.97 17.09
C LEU A 92 -15.65 -13.53 17.34
N LYS A 93 -16.41 -14.37 18.05
CA LYS A 93 -17.86 -14.15 18.28
C LYS A 93 -18.15 -13.51 19.63
N ASN A 94 -17.38 -13.85 20.64
CA ASN A 94 -17.62 -13.45 22.02
C ASN A 94 -16.54 -12.50 22.53
N ASP A 95 -16.91 -11.62 23.46
CA ASP A 95 -15.90 -10.85 24.20
C ASP A 95 -14.95 -11.81 24.94
N GLY A 96 -13.65 -11.55 24.84
CA GLY A 96 -12.58 -12.42 25.33
C GLY A 96 -11.99 -13.39 24.28
N ASP A 97 -12.66 -13.59 23.14
CA ASP A 97 -12.08 -14.36 22.03
C ASP A 97 -10.83 -13.63 21.49
N SER A 98 -9.77 -14.39 21.21
CA SER A 98 -8.52 -13.80 20.69
C SER A 98 -7.87 -14.64 19.60
N LEU A 99 -7.13 -13.97 18.73
CA LEU A 99 -6.31 -14.56 17.66
C LEU A 99 -4.92 -13.92 17.68
N SER A 100 -3.92 -14.64 17.15
CA SER A 100 -2.58 -14.11 16.97
C SER A 100 -2.10 -14.40 15.55
N PHE A 101 -1.46 -13.39 14.93
CA PHE A 101 -0.84 -13.48 13.61
C PHE A 101 0.63 -13.11 13.71
N GLU A 102 1.48 -13.80 12.95
CA GLU A 102 2.91 -13.52 12.87
C GLU A 102 3.29 -13.05 11.46
N PHE A 103 4.21 -12.10 11.39
CA PHE A 103 4.72 -11.50 10.16
C PHE A 103 6.24 -11.45 10.21
N GLU A 104 6.90 -11.52 9.06
CA GLU A 104 8.36 -11.49 8.96
C GLU A 104 8.94 -10.07 8.81
N SER A 105 8.09 -9.06 8.53
CA SER A 105 8.52 -7.67 8.33
C SER A 105 7.36 -6.68 8.53
N TYR A 106 7.69 -5.39 8.74
CA TYR A 106 6.69 -4.33 8.72
C TYR A 106 5.96 -4.22 7.37
N ALA A 107 6.67 -4.40 6.26
CA ALA A 107 6.04 -4.35 4.94
C ALA A 107 4.92 -5.39 4.80
N GLN A 108 5.09 -6.60 5.34
CA GLN A 108 4.02 -7.60 5.36
C GLN A 108 2.86 -7.20 6.27
N LEU A 109 3.18 -6.63 7.43
CA LEU A 109 2.20 -6.14 8.39
C LEU A 109 1.36 -4.99 7.80
N ASP A 110 2.01 -4.02 7.14
CA ASP A 110 1.35 -2.89 6.47
C ASP A 110 0.37 -3.34 5.39
N ILE A 111 0.80 -4.28 4.54
CA ILE A 111 -0.06 -4.85 3.50
C ILE A 111 -1.29 -5.52 4.14
N TYR A 112 -1.10 -6.31 5.21
CA TYR A 112 -2.19 -6.92 5.94
C TYR A 112 -3.19 -5.89 6.47
N PHE A 113 -2.69 -4.78 7.05
CA PHE A 113 -3.54 -3.73 7.60
C PHE A 113 -4.30 -2.95 6.51
N LEU A 114 -3.65 -2.64 5.40
CA LEU A 114 -4.31 -1.98 4.28
C LEU A 114 -5.42 -2.87 3.67
N GLU A 115 -5.19 -4.18 3.59
CA GLU A 115 -6.21 -5.14 3.17
C GLU A 115 -7.33 -5.29 4.22
N LEU A 116 -6.99 -5.27 5.51
CA LEU A 116 -7.95 -5.33 6.60
C LEU A 116 -8.88 -4.10 6.59
N LEU A 117 -8.35 -2.91 6.38
CA LEU A 117 -9.14 -1.69 6.25
C LEU A 117 -10.09 -1.72 5.05
N ASP A 118 -9.64 -2.26 3.91
CA ASP A 118 -10.49 -2.44 2.72
C ASP A 118 -11.61 -3.46 3.00
N TYR A 119 -11.26 -4.57 3.67
CA TYR A 119 -12.21 -5.60 4.11
C TYR A 119 -13.22 -5.06 5.14
N PHE A 120 -12.75 -4.24 6.08
CA PHE A 120 -13.59 -3.65 7.13
C PHE A 120 -14.71 -2.81 6.54
N ASN A 121 -14.44 -2.09 5.46
CA ASN A 121 -15.45 -1.33 4.72
C ASN A 121 -16.58 -2.17 4.11
N GLU A 122 -16.25 -3.40 3.71
CA GLU A 122 -17.23 -4.27 3.04
C GLU A 122 -18.15 -5.00 4.03
N PHE A 123 -17.66 -5.28 5.24
CA PHE A 123 -18.30 -6.23 6.16
C PHE A 123 -18.73 -5.65 7.50
N PHE A 124 -18.32 -4.42 7.84
CA PHE A 124 -18.71 -3.80 9.11
C PHE A 124 -19.74 -2.68 8.92
N GLU A 125 -20.57 -2.49 9.96
CA GLU A 125 -21.62 -1.48 9.97
C GLU A 125 -21.05 -0.06 9.89
N GLU A 126 -21.83 0.86 9.31
CA GLU A 126 -21.38 2.24 8.99
C GLU A 126 -21.08 3.11 10.23
N ASP A 127 -21.53 2.71 11.41
CA ASP A 127 -21.35 3.44 12.68
C ASP A 127 -20.08 3.06 13.46
N LYS A 128 -19.35 2.03 13.01
CA LYS A 128 -18.15 1.58 13.72
C LYS A 128 -16.96 2.50 13.43
N GLN A 129 -16.32 2.95 14.50
CA GLN A 129 -15.15 3.83 14.43
C GLN A 129 -13.85 3.02 14.34
N ILE A 130 -12.83 3.64 13.75
CA ILE A 130 -11.48 3.11 13.66
C ILE A 130 -10.55 4.10 14.35
N LEU A 131 -9.77 3.60 15.30
CA LEU A 131 -8.69 4.32 15.95
C LEU A 131 -7.39 3.59 15.71
N MET A 132 -6.42 4.27 15.12
CA MET A 132 -5.05 3.78 14.98
C MET A 132 -4.10 4.61 15.85
N HIS A 133 -3.23 3.92 16.56
CA HIS A 133 -2.16 4.54 17.32
C HIS A 133 -0.81 4.00 16.83
N TYR A 134 0.08 4.89 16.46
CA TYR A 134 1.43 4.57 15.99
C TYR A 134 2.46 5.58 16.49
N THR A 135 3.69 5.13 16.67
CA THR A 135 4.80 6.01 17.04
C THR A 135 5.21 6.88 15.87
N HIS A 136 5.51 6.28 14.72
CA HIS A 136 5.85 6.93 13.47
C HIS A 136 4.86 6.52 12.39
N ASN A 137 4.51 7.46 11.52
CA ASN A 137 3.64 7.21 10.39
C ASN A 137 4.42 7.28 9.08
N TRP A 138 4.62 6.15 8.43
CA TRP A 138 5.30 6.07 7.13
C TRP A 138 4.36 5.79 5.94
N TRP A 139 3.09 5.44 6.17
CA TRP A 139 2.17 5.11 5.09
C TRP A 139 2.04 6.21 4.03
N PRO A 140 1.94 7.51 4.37
CA PRO A 140 1.94 8.59 3.39
C PRO A 140 3.18 8.65 2.50
N LEU A 141 4.31 8.09 2.94
CA LEU A 141 5.56 8.06 2.20
C LEU A 141 5.66 6.84 1.28
N VAL A 142 5.22 5.68 1.76
CA VAL A 142 5.43 4.37 1.09
C VAL A 142 4.20 3.95 0.29
N TYR A 143 3.00 4.21 0.80
CA TYR A 143 1.73 3.74 0.21
C TYR A 143 0.70 4.86 -0.06
N PRO A 144 1.07 6.07 -0.50
CA PRO A 144 0.18 7.23 -0.49
C PRO A 144 -1.09 7.05 -1.33
N MET A 145 -0.99 6.32 -2.44
CA MET A 145 -2.14 6.08 -3.32
C MET A 145 -3.09 5.02 -2.75
N LYS A 146 -2.53 3.94 -2.18
CA LYS A 146 -3.32 2.84 -1.60
C LYS A 146 -4.02 3.30 -0.33
N GLU A 147 -3.32 4.00 0.55
CA GLU A 147 -3.89 4.64 1.73
C GLU A 147 -5.07 5.55 1.37
N LYS A 148 -4.87 6.48 0.44
CA LYS A 148 -5.92 7.39 -0.02
C LYS A 148 -7.12 6.66 -0.63
N GLN A 149 -6.91 5.55 -1.36
CA GLN A 149 -8.00 4.75 -1.89
C GLN A 149 -8.82 4.09 -0.80
N VAL A 150 -8.15 3.48 0.18
CA VAL A 150 -8.78 2.82 1.32
C VAL A 150 -9.56 3.83 2.15
N ILE A 151 -8.94 4.94 2.53
CA ILE A 151 -9.57 5.98 3.36
C ILE A 151 -10.82 6.57 2.69
N ARG A 152 -10.79 6.80 1.38
CA ARG A 152 -11.96 7.32 0.64
C ARG A 152 -13.17 6.38 0.61
N LYS A 153 -12.94 5.10 0.79
CA LYS A 153 -14.00 4.10 0.88
C LYS A 153 -14.55 3.97 2.29
N LEU A 154 -13.77 4.38 3.31
CA LEU A 154 -14.20 4.29 4.70
C LEU A 154 -15.39 5.20 4.94
N LYS A 155 -16.52 4.61 5.30
CA LYS A 155 -17.75 5.30 5.68
C LYS A 155 -17.73 5.67 7.16
N SER A 156 -16.91 4.98 7.94
CA SER A 156 -16.74 5.12 9.38
C SER A 156 -15.82 6.28 9.74
N GLY A 157 -15.94 6.83 10.93
CA GLY A 157 -14.97 7.79 11.46
C GLY A 157 -13.60 7.14 11.63
N PHE A 158 -12.55 7.76 11.05
CA PHE A 158 -11.19 7.30 11.16
C PHE A 158 -10.34 8.29 11.95
N PHE A 159 -9.75 7.81 13.02
CA PHE A 159 -8.94 8.58 13.95
C PHE A 159 -7.54 7.98 14.03
N CYS A 160 -6.53 8.85 14.06
CA CYS A 160 -5.15 8.47 14.27
C CYS A 160 -4.54 9.24 15.42
N ILE A 161 -3.75 8.55 16.25
CA ILE A 161 -2.89 9.17 17.24
C ILE A 161 -1.44 8.91 16.84
N CYS A 162 -0.69 9.96 16.53
CA CYS A 162 0.75 9.89 16.23
C CYS A 162 1.54 10.27 17.49
N GLY A 163 2.38 9.35 17.98
CA GLY A 163 3.16 9.53 19.21
C GLY A 163 4.50 10.26 19.03
N ALA A 164 4.95 10.48 17.79
CA ALA A 164 6.20 11.18 17.49
C ALA A 164 5.95 12.56 16.85
N ASP A 165 6.99 13.41 16.89
CA ASP A 165 6.91 14.81 16.49
C ASP A 165 8.04 15.24 15.54
N SER A 166 8.68 14.29 14.85
CA SER A 166 9.68 14.62 13.83
C SER A 166 9.06 15.46 12.69
N GLU A 167 9.86 16.14 11.90
CA GLU A 167 9.37 16.92 10.75
C GLU A 167 8.69 16.00 9.72
N ILE A 168 9.15 14.76 9.60
CA ILE A 168 8.54 13.75 8.75
C ILE A 168 7.17 13.34 9.30
N ASP A 169 7.06 13.09 10.61
CA ASP A 169 5.77 12.75 11.24
C ASP A 169 4.75 13.88 11.06
N LYS A 170 5.16 15.14 11.24
CA LYS A 170 4.31 16.30 10.99
C LYS A 170 3.82 16.36 9.55
N PHE A 171 4.70 16.06 8.59
CA PHE A 171 4.31 16.00 7.18
C PHE A 171 3.27 14.89 6.95
N CYS A 172 3.51 13.68 7.46
CA CYS A 172 2.61 12.55 7.31
C CYS A 172 1.25 12.82 7.97
N CYS A 173 1.23 13.34 9.19
CA CYS A 173 0.00 13.76 9.87
C CYS A 173 -0.77 14.82 9.08
N ASN A 174 -0.09 15.80 8.48
CA ASN A 174 -0.73 16.81 7.64
C ASN A 174 -1.29 16.22 6.33
N TYR A 175 -0.62 15.24 5.75
CA TYR A 175 -1.13 14.52 4.58
C TYR A 175 -2.41 13.76 4.94
N GLU A 176 -2.41 12.99 6.02
CA GLU A 176 -3.58 12.24 6.49
C GLU A 176 -4.78 13.14 6.75
N LYS A 177 -4.59 14.29 7.41
CA LYS A 177 -5.66 15.30 7.59
C LYS A 177 -6.25 15.74 6.26
N LYS A 178 -5.42 15.93 5.21
CA LYS A 178 -5.88 16.33 3.88
C LYS A 178 -6.68 15.25 3.16
N ILE A 179 -6.45 13.98 3.46
CA ILE A 179 -7.22 12.88 2.86
C ILE A 179 -8.45 12.48 3.67
N GLY A 180 -8.69 13.14 4.83
CA GLY A 180 -9.92 12.99 5.61
C GLY A 180 -9.79 12.21 6.92
N ILE A 181 -8.57 11.93 7.39
CA ILE A 181 -8.32 11.28 8.68
C ILE A 181 -8.31 12.33 9.80
N ASN A 182 -8.93 12.03 10.93
CA ASN A 182 -8.83 12.83 12.14
C ASN A 182 -7.53 12.49 12.88
N VAL A 183 -6.51 13.31 12.75
CA VAL A 183 -5.19 13.05 13.35
C VAL A 183 -4.96 13.90 14.57
N LEU A 184 -4.68 13.24 15.70
CA LEU A 184 -4.19 13.84 16.93
C LEU A 184 -2.70 13.55 17.07
N GLN A 185 -1.89 14.58 17.20
CA GLN A 185 -0.48 14.43 17.51
C GLN A 185 -0.30 14.49 19.04
N SER A 186 0.09 13.36 19.64
CA SER A 186 0.32 13.28 21.08
C SER A 186 1.68 13.92 21.44
N LYS A 187 1.72 14.65 22.55
CA LYS A 187 2.97 15.14 23.17
C LYS A 187 3.51 14.16 24.20
N ASP A 188 2.76 13.10 24.49
CA ASP A 188 3.10 12.14 25.52
C ASP A 188 4.04 11.08 24.95
N LYS A 189 5.34 11.22 25.25
CA LYS A 189 6.42 10.34 24.81
C LYS A 189 6.40 8.95 25.47
N GLY A 190 5.48 8.71 26.41
CA GLY A 190 5.39 7.47 27.19
C GLY A 190 4.47 6.40 26.59
N LEU A 191 3.70 6.71 25.58
CA LEU A 191 2.76 5.76 24.97
C LEU A 191 3.47 4.93 23.89
N HIS A 192 4.18 3.88 24.32
CA HIS A 192 4.71 2.83 23.44
C HIS A 192 3.61 1.81 23.01
N TRP A 193 2.36 2.23 22.98
CA TRP A 193 1.23 1.33 22.76
C TRP A 193 0.86 1.38 21.27
N ASN A 194 1.34 0.42 20.54
CA ASN A 194 0.85 0.17 19.18
C ASN A 194 -0.47 -0.62 19.28
N VAL A 195 -1.55 0.07 19.61
CA VAL A 195 -2.88 -0.52 19.73
C VAL A 195 -3.82 0.17 18.74
N ASN A 196 -4.45 -0.62 17.87
CA ASN A 196 -5.49 -0.14 16.98
C ASN A 196 -6.83 -0.71 17.40
N VAL A 197 -7.88 0.07 17.28
CA VAL A 197 -9.26 -0.37 17.56
C VAL A 197 -10.07 -0.24 16.29
N MET A 198 -10.75 -1.30 15.90
CA MET A 198 -11.65 -1.33 14.73
C MET A 198 -12.99 -1.94 15.16
N GLY A 199 -13.98 -1.10 15.43
CA GLY A 199 -15.25 -1.55 16.01
C GLY A 199 -15.04 -2.18 17.39
N ASP A 200 -15.34 -3.48 17.53
CA ASP A 200 -15.20 -4.24 18.78
C ASP A 200 -13.84 -4.99 18.88
N LEU A 201 -12.98 -4.84 17.86
CA LEU A 201 -11.71 -5.55 17.78
C LEU A 201 -10.56 -4.64 18.19
N ILE A 202 -9.68 -5.17 19.03
CA ILE A 202 -8.48 -4.50 19.54
C ILE A 202 -7.27 -5.25 19.00
N PHE A 203 -6.42 -4.54 18.28
CA PHE A 203 -5.19 -5.06 17.66
C PHE A 203 -3.99 -4.55 18.45
N SER A 204 -3.28 -5.43 19.08
CA SER A 204 -2.03 -5.12 19.80
C SER A 204 -0.83 -5.60 19.00
N PHE A 205 0.15 -4.71 18.79
CA PHE A 205 1.32 -4.94 17.95
C PHE A 205 2.55 -5.16 18.82
N TYR A 206 3.30 -6.19 18.47
CA TYR A 206 4.58 -6.52 19.06
C TYR A 206 5.58 -6.63 17.90
N GLY A 207 6.59 -5.76 17.88
CA GLY A 207 7.61 -5.73 16.85
C GLY A 207 8.99 -6.02 17.40
N ASP A 208 9.94 -6.15 16.51
CA ASP A 208 11.35 -6.29 16.83
C ASP A 208 11.93 -4.96 17.35
N ASP A 209 12.48 -4.97 18.55
CA ASP A 209 12.97 -3.76 19.23
C ASP A 209 14.15 -3.10 18.50
N GLU A 210 15.03 -3.90 17.86
CA GLU A 210 16.17 -3.38 17.10
C GLU A 210 15.68 -2.64 15.85
N ILE A 211 14.73 -3.25 15.11
CA ILE A 211 14.13 -2.63 13.93
C ILE A 211 13.33 -1.38 14.31
N ASN A 212 12.58 -1.43 15.41
CA ASN A 212 11.86 -0.26 15.93
C ASN A 212 12.79 0.91 16.23
N LYS A 213 13.94 0.62 16.84
CA LYS A 213 14.97 1.60 17.13
C LYS A 213 15.55 2.18 15.85
N GLU A 214 15.90 1.35 14.86
CA GLU A 214 16.43 1.81 13.59
C GLU A 214 15.44 2.73 12.84
N ILE A 215 14.14 2.39 12.84
CA ILE A 215 13.09 3.23 12.27
C ILE A 215 13.01 4.57 13.02
N HIS A 216 13.03 4.54 14.35
CA HIS A 216 13.01 5.75 15.16
C HIS A 216 14.22 6.65 14.88
N ASP A 217 15.41 6.07 14.79
CA ASP A 217 16.65 6.81 14.46
C ASP A 217 16.58 7.37 13.02
N PHE A 218 15.99 6.64 12.07
CA PHE A 218 15.74 7.13 10.73
C PHE A 218 14.85 8.39 10.75
N PHE A 219 13.72 8.37 11.43
CA PHE A 219 12.81 9.52 11.51
C PHE A 219 13.45 10.73 12.21
N LYS A 220 14.34 10.53 13.16
CA LYS A 220 15.10 11.61 13.82
C LYS A 220 16.21 12.19 12.96
N LYS A 221 16.81 11.38 12.08
CA LYS A 221 17.94 11.79 11.24
C LYS A 221 17.55 12.84 10.20
N PHE A 222 16.38 12.69 9.58
CA PHE A 222 15.94 13.52 8.48
C PHE A 222 15.09 14.69 8.98
N LYS A 223 15.53 15.92 8.67
CA LYS A 223 14.88 17.17 9.09
C LYS A 223 13.95 17.75 8.04
N ASP A 224 14.00 17.25 6.81
CA ASP A 224 13.14 17.67 5.71
C ASP A 224 12.95 16.55 4.69
N LEU A 225 11.89 16.67 3.88
CA LEU A 225 11.52 15.66 2.87
C LEU A 225 12.51 15.59 1.69
N LYS A 226 13.28 16.65 1.43
CA LYS A 226 14.20 16.66 0.28
C LYS A 226 15.43 15.80 0.52
N SER A 227 15.81 15.68 1.80
CA SER A 227 16.91 14.82 2.22
C SER A 227 16.50 13.40 2.55
N LEU A 228 15.17 13.09 2.51
CA LEU A 228 14.63 11.80 2.88
C LEU A 228 15.06 10.70 1.90
N ASP A 229 15.65 9.65 2.44
CA ASP A 229 16.03 8.43 1.71
C ASP A 229 14.93 7.38 1.80
N LEU A 230 14.05 7.35 0.80
CA LEU A 230 12.94 6.39 0.74
C LEU A 230 13.41 4.95 0.54
N ASP A 231 14.53 4.72 -0.14
CA ASP A 231 15.07 3.37 -0.33
C ASP A 231 15.58 2.83 1.01
N GLN A 232 16.21 3.68 1.84
CA GLN A 232 16.59 3.31 3.20
C GLN A 232 15.36 2.97 4.05
N LEU A 233 14.29 3.77 4.00
CA LEU A 233 13.05 3.50 4.73
C LEU A 233 12.42 2.17 4.29
N THR A 234 12.28 1.96 3.00
CA THR A 234 11.71 0.72 2.45
C THR A 234 12.54 -0.49 2.87
N GLY A 235 13.87 -0.40 2.82
CA GLY A 235 14.77 -1.45 3.30
C GLY A 235 14.58 -1.78 4.79
N LEU A 236 14.34 -0.77 5.64
CA LEU A 236 14.04 -0.98 7.06
C LEU A 236 12.69 -1.68 7.26
N LEU A 237 11.66 -1.31 6.48
CA LEU A 237 10.34 -1.93 6.57
C LEU A 237 10.32 -3.37 6.04
N GLU A 238 11.19 -3.70 5.09
CA GLU A 238 11.38 -5.07 4.55
C GLU A 238 12.35 -5.93 5.38
N LYS A 239 13.07 -5.33 6.34
CA LYS A 239 14.02 -6.07 7.20
C LYS A 239 13.29 -7.18 7.94
N LYS A 240 13.87 -8.39 7.88
CA LYS A 240 13.31 -9.57 8.55
C LYS A 240 13.45 -9.46 10.05
N GLY A 241 12.36 -9.70 10.74
CA GLY A 241 12.23 -9.74 12.21
C GLY A 241 10.98 -10.51 12.60
N LEU A 242 10.71 -10.61 13.89
CA LEU A 242 9.49 -11.22 14.40
C LEU A 242 8.50 -10.11 14.75
N PHE A 243 7.39 -10.08 14.02
CA PHE A 243 6.28 -9.16 14.28
C PHE A 243 5.03 -9.98 14.60
N ARG A 244 4.35 -9.63 15.67
CA ARG A 244 3.13 -10.32 16.09
C ARG A 244 1.99 -9.32 16.26
N VAL A 245 0.82 -9.69 15.81
CA VAL A 245 -0.43 -8.98 16.07
C VAL A 245 -1.32 -9.90 16.88
N VAL A 246 -1.74 -9.44 18.06
CA VAL A 246 -2.78 -10.09 18.86
C VAL A 246 -4.06 -9.33 18.67
N VAL A 247 -5.12 -10.02 18.25
CA VAL A 247 -6.45 -9.46 18.09
C VAL A 247 -7.33 -10.00 19.20
N LEU A 248 -7.92 -9.09 19.97
CA LEU A 248 -8.88 -9.38 21.03
C LEU A 248 -10.24 -8.79 20.66
N LYS A 249 -11.30 -9.54 20.82
CA LYS A 249 -12.65 -8.99 20.83
C LYS A 249 -13.01 -8.55 22.23
N ASP A 250 -13.24 -7.26 22.41
CA ASP A 250 -13.69 -6.67 23.68
C ASP A 250 -14.51 -5.41 23.40
N SER A 251 -15.81 -5.59 23.33
CA SER A 251 -16.76 -4.51 23.02
C SER A 251 -16.82 -3.43 24.10
N ILE A 252 -16.54 -3.80 25.36
CA ILE A 252 -16.59 -2.85 26.49
C ILE A 252 -15.34 -1.96 26.48
N TYR A 253 -14.16 -2.57 26.32
CA TYR A 253 -12.91 -1.82 26.28
C TYR A 253 -12.80 -0.96 25.01
N ALA A 254 -13.19 -1.50 23.87
CA ALA A 254 -13.18 -0.76 22.60
C ALA A 254 -13.99 0.54 22.68
N ARG A 255 -15.21 0.50 23.27
CA ARG A 255 -16.06 1.69 23.48
C ARG A 255 -15.47 2.70 24.47
N LYS A 256 -14.58 2.31 25.35
CA LYS A 256 -13.94 3.24 26.31
C LYS A 256 -12.74 3.95 25.69
N VAL A 257 -12.14 3.36 24.67
CA VAL A 257 -10.96 3.87 23.99
C VAL A 257 -11.34 4.76 22.81
N LEU A 258 -12.42 4.42 22.10
CA LEU A 258 -13.02 5.23 21.05
C LEU A 258 -13.77 6.42 21.63
#